data_669301202f29d6386fe9943ea8836874
#
_entry.id   669301202f29d6386fe9943ea8836874
#
_cell.length_a   1.000
_cell.length_b   1.000
_cell.length_c   1.000
_cell.angle_alpha   90.00
_cell.angle_beta   90.00
_cell.angle_gamma   90.00
#
_symmetry.space_group_name_H-M   'P 1'
#
loop_
_entity.id
_entity.type
_entity.pdbx_description
1 polymer ?
#
loop_
_entity_poly.entity_id
_entity_poly.type
_entity_poly.pdbx_seq_one_letter_code
_entity_poly.pdbx_strand_id
1 'polypeptide(L)'
;MVLDRMGGRMGFVYSAIPVVVFVTANMLIPLAATIAVAVAVGIGLMVFRLIRGERYTSAAGSLIGVAVAAGVVALTGSAKNYFVLGIWACFAGFVLTIGSVLIRWPLTGIIWNFLHGGKYTWRADRTVRHAHTFATLAAAAVLGSRFVVQQWLYVADSTSALGVARIAMGTPLSALVALVVVWAFRHSTKQLIKQH
;
A
#
# COMPACT_ATOMS: atom_id res chain seq x y z
N MET A 1 15.33 11.04 2.63
CA MET A 1 14.52 12.00 3.40
C MET A 1 13.06 11.60 3.63
N VAL A 2 12.26 11.14 2.64
CA VAL A 2 10.88 10.66 2.92
C VAL A 2 10.87 9.23 3.46
N LEU A 3 11.69 8.35 2.91
CA LEU A 3 11.86 6.96 3.38
C LEU A 3 12.40 6.86 4.81
N ASP A 4 13.27 7.78 5.23
CA ASP A 4 13.77 7.82 6.61
C ASP A 4 12.69 8.26 7.61
N ARG A 5 11.72 9.07 7.16
CA ARG A 5 10.58 9.49 7.99
C ARG A 5 9.50 8.41 8.17
N MET A 6 9.47 7.39 7.31
CA MET A 6 8.50 6.28 7.38
C MET A 6 9.06 5.01 8.04
N GLY A 7 10.18 5.12 8.77
CA GLY A 7 10.78 3.97 9.47
C GLY A 7 11.71 3.11 8.62
N GLY A 8 12.15 3.60 7.44
CA GLY A 8 13.11 2.92 6.57
C GLY A 8 12.67 1.54 6.09
N ARG A 9 13.63 0.73 5.61
CA ARG A 9 13.38 -0.66 5.17
C ARG A 9 12.79 -1.55 6.27
N MET A 10 13.13 -1.29 7.55
CA MET A 10 12.62 -2.03 8.70
C MET A 10 11.16 -1.72 9.02
N GLY A 11 10.66 -0.52 8.75
CA GLY A 11 9.24 -0.18 8.92
C GLY A 11 8.30 -1.05 8.09
N PHE A 12 8.72 -1.41 6.88
CA PHE A 12 7.98 -2.36 6.02
C PHE A 12 7.95 -3.78 6.59
N VAL A 13 9.09 -4.25 7.12
CA VAL A 13 9.17 -5.58 7.75
C VAL A 13 8.24 -5.64 8.97
N TYR A 14 8.29 -4.63 9.82
CA TYR A 14 7.43 -4.56 11.01
C TYR A 14 5.94 -4.49 10.67
N SER A 15 5.54 -3.87 9.57
CA SER A 15 4.13 -3.83 9.16
C SER A 15 3.63 -5.16 8.59
N ALA A 16 4.50 -6.02 8.08
CA ALA A 16 4.15 -7.34 7.58
C ALA A 16 3.98 -8.39 8.70
N ILE A 17 4.71 -8.25 9.82
CA ILE A 17 4.71 -9.23 10.91
C ILE A 17 3.30 -9.53 11.46
N PRO A 18 2.44 -8.53 11.80
CA PRO A 18 1.11 -8.82 12.31
C PRO A 18 0.23 -9.59 11.33
N VAL A 19 0.39 -9.32 10.01
CA VAL A 19 -0.37 -10.01 8.96
C VAL A 19 0.07 -11.47 8.84
N VAL A 20 1.38 -11.72 8.86
CA VAL A 20 1.92 -13.09 8.83
C VAL A 20 1.46 -13.88 10.05
N VAL A 21 1.57 -13.27 11.24
CA VAL A 21 1.13 -13.90 12.50
C VAL A 21 -0.37 -14.18 12.47
N PHE A 22 -1.19 -13.24 12.01
CA PHE A 22 -2.63 -13.42 11.90
C PHE A 22 -2.98 -14.58 10.95
N VAL A 23 -2.37 -14.62 9.77
CA VAL A 23 -2.65 -15.67 8.77
C VAL A 23 -2.22 -17.05 9.27
N THR A 24 -1.02 -17.16 9.85
CA THR A 24 -0.53 -18.45 10.40
C THR A 24 -1.33 -18.89 11.62
N ALA A 25 -1.65 -17.98 12.52
CA ALA A 25 -2.45 -18.30 13.70
C ALA A 25 -3.87 -18.74 13.32
N ASN A 26 -4.50 -18.07 12.33
CA ASN A 26 -5.85 -18.43 11.87
C ASN A 26 -5.94 -19.81 11.21
N MET A 27 -4.81 -20.40 10.80
CA MET A 27 -4.74 -21.78 10.32
C MET A 27 -4.71 -22.81 11.44
N LEU A 28 -4.26 -22.43 12.63
CA LEU A 28 -3.91 -23.34 13.72
C LEU A 28 -4.85 -23.24 14.93
N ILE A 29 -5.45 -22.10 15.15
CA ILE A 29 -6.24 -21.80 16.35
C ILE A 29 -7.57 -21.09 16.00
N PRO A 30 -8.60 -21.20 16.88
CA PRO A 30 -9.87 -20.52 16.67
C PRO A 30 -9.72 -19.01 16.50
N LEU A 31 -10.65 -18.43 15.73
CA LEU A 31 -10.63 -17.02 15.32
C LEU A 31 -10.45 -16.04 16.50
N ALA A 32 -11.14 -16.28 17.62
CA ALA A 32 -11.02 -15.44 18.82
C ALA A 32 -9.59 -15.42 19.38
N ALA A 33 -8.94 -16.59 19.45
CA ALA A 33 -7.55 -16.69 19.88
C ALA A 33 -6.59 -16.05 18.87
N THR A 34 -6.86 -16.19 17.57
CA THR A 34 -6.11 -15.53 16.48
C THR A 34 -6.12 -14.01 16.63
N ILE A 35 -7.29 -13.43 16.91
CA ILE A 35 -7.44 -11.99 17.15
C ILE A 35 -6.62 -11.58 18.38
N ALA A 36 -6.72 -12.31 19.48
CA ALA A 36 -5.97 -12.00 20.70
C ALA A 36 -4.46 -12.03 20.46
N VAL A 37 -3.95 -13.04 19.75
CA VAL A 37 -2.53 -13.15 19.38
C VAL A 37 -2.11 -11.99 18.47
N ALA A 38 -2.88 -11.65 17.46
CA ALA A 38 -2.58 -10.54 16.55
C ALA A 38 -2.52 -9.19 17.28
N VAL A 39 -3.45 -8.95 18.21
CA VAL A 39 -3.47 -7.75 19.05
C VAL A 39 -2.27 -7.71 19.99
N ALA A 40 -1.95 -8.81 20.65
CA ALA A 40 -0.79 -8.91 21.54
C ALA A 40 0.53 -8.64 20.80
N VAL A 41 0.70 -9.22 19.61
CA VAL A 41 1.86 -8.94 18.74
C VAL A 41 1.90 -7.49 18.28
N GLY A 42 0.74 -6.91 17.92
CA GLY A 42 0.63 -5.49 17.53
C GLY A 42 1.05 -4.55 18.67
N ILE A 43 0.60 -4.82 19.89
CA ILE A 43 1.00 -4.06 21.10
C ILE A 43 2.50 -4.25 21.38
N GLY A 44 2.99 -5.48 21.34
CA GLY A 44 4.40 -5.79 21.56
C GLY A 44 5.32 -5.08 20.58
N LEU A 45 4.95 -5.05 19.29
CA LEU A 45 5.67 -4.31 18.26
C LEU A 45 5.60 -2.79 18.48
N MET A 46 4.46 -2.27 18.90
CA MET A 46 4.34 -0.85 19.23
C MET A 46 5.30 -0.47 20.38
N VAL A 47 5.26 -1.23 21.47
CA VAL A 47 6.16 -1.01 22.63
C VAL A 47 7.63 -1.11 22.21
N PHE A 48 7.98 -2.13 21.44
CA PHE A 48 9.35 -2.34 20.94
C PHE A 48 9.83 -1.16 20.08
N ARG A 49 8.98 -0.62 19.20
CA ARG A 49 9.29 0.54 18.35
C ARG A 49 9.44 1.82 19.16
N LEU A 50 8.60 2.00 20.20
CA LEU A 50 8.71 3.14 21.12
C LEU A 50 10.02 3.10 21.92
N ILE A 51 10.42 1.93 22.42
CA ILE A 51 11.71 1.75 23.13
C ILE A 51 12.91 2.07 22.21
N ARG A 52 12.77 1.79 20.90
CA ARG A 52 13.80 2.15 19.89
C ARG A 52 13.80 3.63 19.50
N GLY A 53 12.96 4.46 20.12
CA GLY A 53 12.91 5.89 19.87
C GLY A 53 12.21 6.29 18.57
N GLU A 54 11.38 5.40 17.99
CA GLU A 54 10.55 5.75 16.86
C GLU A 54 9.43 6.72 17.27
N ARG A 55 8.99 7.57 16.34
CA ARG A 55 7.91 8.55 16.60
C ARG A 55 6.60 7.83 16.91
N TYR A 56 5.87 8.34 17.90
CA TYR A 56 4.56 7.81 18.31
C TYR A 56 3.58 7.62 17.15
N THR A 57 3.57 8.53 16.17
CA THR A 57 2.71 8.45 15.00
C THR A 57 2.98 7.22 14.11
N SER A 58 4.25 6.82 13.97
CA SER A 58 4.64 5.63 13.20
C SER A 58 4.34 4.33 13.95
N ALA A 59 4.53 4.34 15.26
CA ALA A 59 4.25 3.19 16.13
C ALA A 59 2.71 2.99 16.28
N ALA A 60 1.95 4.08 16.46
CA ALA A 60 0.49 4.04 16.57
C ALA A 60 -0.20 3.59 15.29
N GLY A 61 0.35 3.91 14.11
CA GLY A 61 -0.23 3.49 12.82
C GLY A 61 -0.39 1.99 12.67
N SER A 62 0.57 1.20 13.19
CA SER A 62 0.49 -0.27 13.19
C SER A 62 -0.62 -0.79 14.13
N LEU A 63 -0.78 -0.17 15.29
CA LEU A 63 -1.81 -0.55 16.26
C LEU A 63 -3.21 -0.22 15.75
N ILE A 64 -3.39 0.95 15.11
CA ILE A 64 -4.66 1.33 14.47
C ILE A 64 -5.02 0.31 13.38
N GLY A 65 -4.06 -0.11 12.55
CA GLY A 65 -4.27 -1.14 11.54
C GLY A 65 -4.74 -2.46 12.15
N VAL A 66 -4.11 -2.91 13.24
CA VAL A 66 -4.50 -4.13 13.96
C VAL A 66 -5.88 -3.96 14.62
N ALA A 67 -6.16 -2.81 15.23
CA ALA A 67 -7.45 -2.53 15.87
C ALA A 67 -8.61 -2.52 14.85
N VAL A 68 -8.42 -1.88 13.69
CA VAL A 68 -9.40 -1.91 12.60
C VAL A 68 -9.62 -3.33 12.10
N ALA A 69 -8.54 -4.09 11.88
CA ALA A 69 -8.62 -5.47 11.44
C ALA A 69 -9.37 -6.34 12.45
N ALA A 70 -9.00 -6.27 13.73
CA ALA A 70 -9.66 -7.00 14.81
C ALA A 70 -11.13 -6.61 14.95
N GLY A 71 -11.45 -5.32 14.84
CA GLY A 71 -12.82 -4.79 14.87
C GLY A 71 -13.68 -5.35 13.73
N VAL A 72 -13.19 -5.33 12.50
CA VAL A 72 -13.90 -5.90 11.35
C VAL A 72 -14.15 -7.40 11.54
N VAL A 73 -13.14 -8.15 11.97
CA VAL A 73 -13.28 -9.59 12.20
C VAL A 73 -14.23 -9.88 13.37
N ALA A 74 -14.17 -9.12 14.45
CA ALA A 74 -15.07 -9.29 15.60
C ALA A 74 -16.54 -9.00 15.24
N LEU A 75 -16.79 -7.96 14.42
CA LEU A 75 -18.13 -7.57 14.00
C LEU A 75 -18.71 -8.52 12.95
N THR A 76 -17.88 -9.09 12.08
CA THR A 76 -18.32 -9.92 10.94
C THR A 76 -18.22 -11.41 11.22
N GLY A 77 -17.56 -11.82 12.29
CA GLY A 77 -17.33 -13.24 12.64
C GLY A 77 -16.43 -14.00 11.65
N SER A 78 -15.78 -13.29 10.69
CA SER A 78 -14.99 -13.92 9.63
C SER A 78 -13.66 -13.19 9.38
N ALA A 79 -12.56 -13.95 9.49
CA ALA A 79 -11.22 -13.47 9.15
C ALA A 79 -11.10 -13.01 7.68
N LYS A 80 -11.88 -13.62 6.80
CA LYS A 80 -11.96 -13.31 5.37
C LYS A 80 -12.41 -11.87 5.12
N ASN A 81 -13.36 -11.36 5.92
CA ASN A 81 -13.92 -10.01 5.75
C ASN A 81 -12.92 -8.89 6.05
N TYR A 82 -11.84 -9.17 6.80
CA TYR A 82 -10.72 -8.26 6.93
C TYR A 82 -10.08 -7.86 5.58
N PHE A 83 -10.06 -8.80 4.63
CA PHE A 83 -9.44 -8.55 3.33
C PHE A 83 -10.32 -7.71 2.40
N VAL A 84 -11.65 -7.69 2.61
CA VAL A 84 -12.62 -6.97 1.76
C VAL A 84 -12.25 -5.50 1.60
N LEU A 85 -11.92 -4.83 2.70
CA LEU A 85 -11.54 -3.41 2.66
C LEU A 85 -10.32 -3.17 1.76
N GLY A 86 -9.32 -4.05 1.85
CA GLY A 86 -8.12 -3.99 1.01
C GLY A 86 -8.40 -4.27 -0.47
N ILE A 87 -9.28 -5.22 -0.75
CA ILE A 87 -9.70 -5.57 -2.12
C ILE A 87 -10.39 -4.37 -2.78
N TRP A 88 -11.37 -3.78 -2.09
CA TRP A 88 -12.09 -2.61 -2.61
C TRP A 88 -11.23 -1.36 -2.69
N ALA A 89 -10.27 -1.19 -1.78
CA ALA A 89 -9.29 -0.11 -1.88
C ALA A 89 -8.39 -0.26 -3.13
N CYS A 90 -7.98 -1.48 -3.47
CA CYS A 90 -7.27 -1.75 -4.72
C CYS A 90 -8.13 -1.44 -5.95
N PHE A 91 -9.41 -1.81 -5.93
CA PHE A 91 -10.36 -1.49 -7.00
C PHE A 91 -10.54 0.03 -7.16
N ALA A 92 -10.81 0.75 -6.08
CA ALA A 92 -10.94 2.20 -6.11
C ALA A 92 -9.68 2.88 -6.63
N GLY A 93 -8.50 2.44 -6.15
CA GLY A 93 -7.21 2.92 -6.65
C GLY A 93 -7.00 2.64 -8.13
N PHE A 94 -7.39 1.46 -8.61
CA PHE A 94 -7.36 1.10 -10.03
C PHE A 94 -8.24 2.04 -10.87
N VAL A 95 -9.50 2.23 -10.46
CA VAL A 95 -10.44 3.12 -11.16
C VAL A 95 -9.92 4.57 -11.20
N LEU A 96 -9.40 5.07 -10.07
CA LEU A 96 -8.83 6.41 -9.99
C LEU A 96 -7.60 6.59 -10.89
N THR A 97 -6.69 5.60 -10.90
CA THR A 97 -5.47 5.67 -11.74
C THR A 97 -5.80 5.56 -13.22
N ILE A 98 -6.66 4.62 -13.64
CA ILE A 98 -7.12 4.49 -15.02
C ILE A 98 -7.90 5.73 -15.44
N GLY A 99 -8.86 6.19 -14.63
CA GLY A 99 -9.64 7.41 -14.89
C GLY A 99 -8.73 8.62 -15.10
N SER A 100 -7.70 8.78 -14.28
CA SER A 100 -6.74 9.88 -14.42
C SER A 100 -5.98 9.85 -15.76
N VAL A 101 -5.68 8.66 -16.27
CA VAL A 101 -5.02 8.50 -17.57
C VAL A 101 -6.01 8.81 -18.72
N LEU A 102 -7.25 8.33 -18.63
CA LEU A 102 -8.29 8.54 -19.65
C LEU A 102 -8.60 10.04 -19.84
N ILE A 103 -8.68 10.80 -18.76
CA ILE A 103 -8.86 12.25 -18.81
C ILE A 103 -7.57 13.03 -19.13
N ARG A 104 -6.48 12.33 -19.46
CA ARG A 104 -5.14 12.89 -19.75
C ARG A 104 -4.54 13.72 -18.61
N TRP A 105 -4.86 13.36 -17.37
CA TRP A 105 -4.33 13.93 -16.14
C TRP A 105 -3.69 12.84 -15.27
N PRO A 106 -2.58 12.22 -15.72
CA PRO A 106 -1.96 11.12 -15.00
C PRO A 106 -1.64 11.52 -13.56
N LEU A 107 -2.10 10.70 -12.61
CA LEU A 107 -2.07 10.98 -11.18
C LEU A 107 -0.64 11.25 -10.67
N THR A 108 0.35 10.51 -11.18
CA THR A 108 1.76 10.70 -10.81
C THR A 108 2.29 12.08 -11.22
N GLY A 109 1.81 12.65 -12.34
CA GLY A 109 2.15 14.00 -12.77
C GLY A 109 1.53 15.08 -11.88
N ILE A 110 0.28 14.88 -11.45
CA ILE A 110 -0.39 15.77 -10.49
C ILE A 110 0.39 15.78 -9.17
N ILE A 111 0.74 14.60 -8.65
CA ILE A 111 1.50 14.45 -7.41
C ILE A 111 2.88 15.10 -7.54
N TRP A 112 3.57 14.86 -8.65
CA TRP A 112 4.88 15.47 -8.89
C TRP A 112 4.81 17.00 -8.88
N ASN A 113 3.84 17.58 -9.61
CA ASN A 113 3.67 19.03 -9.68
C ASN A 113 3.31 19.63 -8.32
N PHE A 114 2.43 18.97 -7.56
CA PHE A 114 2.07 19.40 -6.20
C PHE A 114 3.29 19.42 -5.26
N LEU A 115 4.14 18.39 -5.32
CA LEU A 115 5.36 18.30 -4.50
C LEU A 115 6.41 19.37 -4.87
N HIS A 116 6.36 19.89 -6.09
CA HIS A 116 7.28 20.93 -6.57
C HIS A 116 6.63 22.33 -6.60
N GLY A 117 5.57 22.55 -5.83
CA GLY A 117 4.94 23.86 -5.64
C GLY A 117 3.87 24.26 -6.64
N GLY A 118 3.41 23.36 -7.50
CA GLY A 118 2.27 23.55 -8.37
C GLY A 118 2.46 24.49 -9.58
N LYS A 119 3.69 24.94 -9.82
CA LYS A 119 4.00 26.04 -10.78
C LYS A 119 4.38 25.56 -12.19
N TYR A 120 4.62 24.26 -12.36
CA TYR A 120 5.16 23.74 -13.62
C TYR A 120 4.06 23.37 -14.61
N THR A 121 4.23 23.79 -15.88
CA THR A 121 3.34 23.43 -17.00
C THR A 121 3.72 22.06 -17.59
N TRP A 122 3.94 21.06 -16.73
CA TRP A 122 4.40 19.71 -17.05
C TRP A 122 3.56 19.01 -18.13
N ARG A 123 2.32 19.42 -18.31
CA ARG A 123 1.40 18.85 -19.31
C ARG A 123 1.71 19.32 -20.74
N ALA A 124 2.34 20.47 -20.89
CA ALA A 124 2.73 21.00 -22.20
C ALA A 124 3.88 20.16 -22.81
N ASP A 125 4.78 19.64 -21.97
CA ASP A 125 5.84 18.75 -22.40
C ASP A 125 5.30 17.34 -22.64
N ARG A 126 5.37 16.90 -23.91
CA ARG A 126 4.88 15.58 -24.34
C ARG A 126 5.66 14.44 -23.70
N THR A 127 6.97 14.60 -23.53
CA THR A 127 7.87 13.59 -22.98
C THR A 127 7.60 13.37 -21.49
N VAL A 128 7.47 14.46 -20.74
CA VAL A 128 7.12 14.43 -19.32
C VAL A 128 5.75 13.81 -19.10
N ARG A 129 4.77 14.20 -19.91
CA ARG A 129 3.43 13.64 -19.80
C ARG A 129 3.39 12.14 -20.09
N HIS A 130 4.13 11.65 -21.09
CA HIS A 130 4.22 10.21 -21.38
C HIS A 130 4.88 9.43 -20.24
N ALA A 131 5.96 9.97 -19.64
CA ALA A 131 6.60 9.34 -18.48
C ALA A 131 5.63 9.16 -17.31
N HIS A 132 4.84 10.20 -17.01
CA HIS A 132 3.83 10.13 -15.95
C HIS A 132 2.64 9.23 -16.32
N THR A 133 2.22 9.21 -17.58
CA THR A 133 1.20 8.28 -18.07
C THR A 133 1.65 6.83 -17.88
N PHE A 134 2.87 6.51 -18.27
CA PHE A 134 3.45 5.17 -18.09
C PHE A 134 3.53 4.77 -16.61
N ALA A 135 4.00 5.68 -15.74
CA ALA A 135 4.08 5.43 -14.31
C ALA A 135 2.70 5.21 -13.68
N THR A 136 1.69 5.98 -14.11
CA THR A 136 0.31 5.81 -13.63
C THR A 136 -0.31 4.51 -14.13
N LEU A 137 -0.04 4.11 -15.38
CA LEU A 137 -0.49 2.82 -15.92
C LEU A 137 0.17 1.63 -15.22
N ALA A 138 1.45 1.71 -14.88
CA ALA A 138 2.13 0.70 -14.10
C ALA A 138 1.48 0.53 -12.72
N ALA A 139 1.13 1.64 -12.05
CA ALA A 139 0.39 1.61 -10.79
C ALA A 139 -1.01 1.00 -10.97
N ALA A 140 -1.73 1.37 -12.03
CA ALA A 140 -3.04 0.82 -12.35
C ALA A 140 -2.98 -0.70 -12.60
N ALA A 141 -2.00 -1.18 -13.36
CA ALA A 141 -1.81 -2.60 -13.64
C ALA A 141 -1.59 -3.41 -12.34
N VAL A 142 -0.79 -2.88 -11.41
CA VAL A 142 -0.56 -3.54 -10.12
C VAL A 142 -1.81 -3.51 -9.25
N LEU A 143 -2.52 -2.41 -9.16
CA LEU A 143 -3.77 -2.32 -8.39
C LEU A 143 -4.86 -3.21 -8.97
N GLY A 144 -5.00 -3.24 -10.28
CA GLY A 144 -5.97 -4.09 -10.98
C GLY A 144 -5.65 -5.58 -10.81
N SER A 145 -4.39 -6.00 -10.97
CA SER A 145 -3.99 -7.39 -10.76
C SER A 145 -4.22 -7.84 -9.31
N ARG A 146 -3.93 -6.96 -8.33
CA ARG A 146 -4.24 -7.24 -6.92
C ARG A 146 -5.74 -7.42 -6.68
N PHE A 147 -6.55 -6.52 -7.24
CA PHE A 147 -8.00 -6.65 -7.12
C PHE A 147 -8.49 -7.98 -7.69
N VAL A 148 -8.10 -8.32 -8.94
CA VAL A 148 -8.56 -9.54 -9.61
C VAL A 148 -8.16 -10.80 -8.82
N VAL A 149 -6.88 -10.91 -8.45
CA VAL A 149 -6.36 -12.09 -7.73
C VAL A 149 -7.00 -12.21 -6.35
N GLN A 150 -7.05 -11.12 -5.58
CA GLN A 150 -7.60 -11.16 -4.23
C GLN A 150 -9.12 -11.36 -4.24
N GLN A 151 -9.84 -10.78 -5.20
CA GLN A 151 -11.28 -11.00 -5.35
C GLN A 151 -11.58 -12.45 -5.74
N TRP A 152 -10.81 -13.04 -6.63
CA TRP A 152 -10.95 -14.45 -6.99
C TRP A 152 -10.71 -15.37 -5.78
N LEU A 153 -9.64 -15.15 -5.04
CA LEU A 153 -9.34 -15.92 -3.82
C LEU A 153 -10.41 -15.70 -2.73
N TYR A 154 -10.97 -14.51 -2.66
CA TYR A 154 -12.06 -14.19 -1.75
C TYR A 154 -13.33 -15.00 -2.08
N VAL A 155 -13.69 -15.10 -3.35
CA VAL A 155 -14.83 -15.89 -3.82
C VAL A 155 -14.57 -17.40 -3.62
N ALA A 156 -13.32 -17.84 -3.79
CA ALA A 156 -12.90 -19.23 -3.56
C ALA A 156 -12.81 -19.61 -2.07
N ASP A 157 -13.15 -18.70 -1.16
CA ASP A 157 -13.18 -18.89 0.31
C ASP A 157 -11.84 -19.33 0.92
N SER A 158 -10.73 -18.92 0.32
CA SER A 158 -9.38 -19.31 0.74
C SER A 158 -8.67 -18.17 1.51
N THR A 159 -8.94 -18.06 2.81
CA THR A 159 -8.34 -17.03 3.68
C THR A 159 -6.82 -17.10 3.71
N SER A 160 -6.25 -18.31 3.73
CA SER A 160 -4.80 -18.52 3.73
C SER A 160 -4.14 -18.02 2.44
N ALA A 161 -4.74 -18.38 1.29
CA ALA A 161 -4.25 -17.92 0.00
C ALA A 161 -4.39 -16.39 -0.17
N LEU A 162 -5.44 -15.77 0.39
CA LEU A 162 -5.58 -14.32 0.47
C LEU A 162 -4.44 -13.65 1.24
N GLY A 163 -4.06 -14.22 2.39
CA GLY A 163 -2.93 -13.73 3.17
C GLY A 163 -1.61 -13.81 2.41
N VAL A 164 -1.33 -14.96 1.80
CA VAL A 164 -0.14 -15.17 0.96
C VAL A 164 -0.12 -14.21 -0.23
N ALA A 165 -1.23 -14.11 -0.97
CA ALA A 165 -1.34 -13.20 -2.11
C ALA A 165 -1.13 -11.73 -1.71
N ARG A 166 -1.67 -11.31 -0.55
CA ARG A 166 -1.48 -9.96 -0.03
C ARG A 166 -0.02 -9.64 0.27
N ILE A 167 0.74 -10.59 0.80
CA ILE A 167 2.16 -10.43 1.09
C ILE A 167 2.98 -10.46 -0.20
N ALA A 168 2.78 -11.49 -1.04
CA ALA A 168 3.53 -11.69 -2.26
C ALA A 168 3.32 -10.57 -3.29
N MET A 169 2.09 -10.10 -3.44
CA MET A 169 1.76 -9.00 -4.34
C MET A 169 1.88 -7.62 -3.66
N GLY A 170 2.02 -7.57 -2.35
CA GLY A 170 2.12 -6.33 -1.57
C GLY A 170 3.43 -5.61 -1.81
N THR A 171 4.46 -6.02 -1.13
CA THR A 171 5.76 -5.34 -1.09
C THR A 171 6.51 -5.37 -2.42
N PRO A 172 6.68 -6.52 -3.12
CA PRO A 172 7.50 -6.56 -4.33
C PRO A 172 6.86 -5.76 -5.47
N LEU A 173 5.55 -5.88 -5.70
CA LEU A 173 4.89 -5.11 -6.76
C LEU A 173 4.84 -3.61 -6.45
N SER A 174 4.65 -3.24 -5.16
CA SER A 174 4.73 -1.83 -4.75
C SER A 174 6.13 -1.25 -4.96
N ALA A 175 7.19 -2.03 -4.71
CA ALA A 175 8.57 -1.60 -4.96
C ALA A 175 8.83 -1.36 -6.45
N LEU A 176 8.33 -2.22 -7.33
CA LEU A 176 8.42 -2.02 -8.77
C LEU A 176 7.71 -0.75 -9.23
N VAL A 177 6.48 -0.52 -8.77
CA VAL A 177 5.76 0.73 -9.08
C VAL A 177 6.51 1.94 -8.55
N ALA A 178 7.05 1.87 -7.33
CA ALA A 178 7.84 2.97 -6.75
C ALA A 178 9.08 3.30 -7.59
N LEU A 179 9.77 2.30 -8.13
CA LEU A 179 10.91 2.51 -9.03
C LEU A 179 10.49 3.25 -10.31
N VAL A 180 9.37 2.83 -10.92
CA VAL A 180 8.85 3.49 -12.14
C VAL A 180 8.42 4.92 -11.84
N VAL A 181 7.77 5.18 -10.71
CA VAL A 181 7.36 6.53 -10.29
C VAL A 181 8.60 7.41 -10.02
N VAL A 182 9.60 6.89 -9.33
CA VAL A 182 10.87 7.61 -9.08
C VAL A 182 11.58 7.92 -10.40
N TRP A 183 11.59 6.99 -11.34
CA TRP A 183 12.12 7.24 -12.68
C TRP A 183 11.39 8.39 -13.38
N ALA A 184 10.04 8.36 -13.42
CA ALA A 184 9.25 9.43 -14.01
C ALA A 184 9.48 10.78 -13.33
N PHE A 185 9.58 10.81 -12.00
CA PHE A 185 9.87 12.02 -11.22
C PHE A 185 11.25 12.60 -11.53
N ARG A 186 12.27 11.74 -11.58
CA ARG A 186 13.64 12.16 -11.95
C ARG A 186 13.71 12.68 -13.37
N HIS A 187 13.00 12.04 -14.29
CA HIS A 187 12.92 12.46 -15.68
C HIS A 187 12.31 13.86 -15.79
N SER A 188 11.17 14.10 -15.15
CA SER A 188 10.48 15.39 -15.14
C SER A 188 11.31 16.49 -14.49
N THR A 189 12.00 16.19 -13.37
CA THR A 189 12.88 17.14 -12.70
C THR A 189 14.07 17.54 -13.59
N LYS A 190 14.63 16.62 -14.35
CA LYS A 190 15.70 16.94 -15.30
C LYS A 190 15.22 17.82 -16.45
N GLN A 191 14.05 17.54 -16.99
CA GLN A 191 13.50 18.26 -18.15
C GLN A 191 13.00 19.66 -17.77
N LEU A 192 12.32 19.81 -16.63
CA LEU A 192 11.62 21.04 -16.29
C LEU A 192 12.36 21.96 -15.30
N ILE A 193 13.30 21.43 -14.50
CA ILE A 193 13.96 22.20 -13.44
C ILE A 193 15.44 22.42 -13.73
N LYS A 194 16.16 21.46 -14.31
CA LYS A 194 17.61 21.57 -14.54
C LYS A 194 18.00 22.18 -15.90
N GLN A 195 17.04 22.45 -16.78
CA GLN A 195 17.26 23.11 -18.06
C GLN A 195 17.01 24.63 -18.00
N HIS A 196 16.61 25.13 -16.85
CA HIS A 196 16.53 26.54 -16.48
C HIS A 196 17.55 26.84 -15.36
#